data_6aff854e1fc735fa16983a7876895c9c
#
_entry.id   6aff854e1fc735fa16983a7876895c9c
#
_cell.length_a   1.000
_cell.length_b   1.000
_cell.length_c   1.000
_cell.angle_alpha   90.00
_cell.angle_beta   90.00
_cell.angle_gamma   90.00
#
_symmetry.space_group_name_H-M   'P 1'
#
loop_
_entity.id
_entity.type
_entity.pdbx_description
1 polymer ?
#
loop_
_entity_poly.entity_id
_entity_poly.type
_entity_poly.pdbx_seq_one_letter_code
_entity_poly.pdbx_strand_id
1 'polypeptide(L)'
;LQNGRFRPFSSPPVRGLTSWFLGDLVGYRLYILAWTYADIVLTAWLVGKASRNKKLGIACLCLLPMMFSVWQDSTGNSLYSYGALVQSTLLPALVAGLAVLRWQDTGHKRWAVLAGYCMFQCCATFEIGFTYIVPIFGLAWLYTDKARDALRLSIPALLGECVTLAFNMGARLMNTLRAAGILAGSVSQIEGISPNFDLPAILRTWAMQMSAGFPLNAMLFGKMRPGKIYPVDVLCGVMVAGAAVAALAALDKLPNKKQNLLLFLSGLAMLSAPALLIGLSPKYQQPGQVDWRHGYIPQTVESFGVGLMALAVLVMLLRWAHGKSWWPGGRAVLY
;
A
#
# COMPACT_ATOMS: atom_id res chain seq x y z
N LEU A 1 -17.33 15.55 -12.18
CA LEU A 1 -16.00 15.35 -12.77
C LEU A 1 -15.07 16.43 -12.23
N GLN A 2 -14.31 16.15 -11.17
CA GLN A 2 -13.28 17.07 -10.70
C GLN A 2 -12.06 16.95 -11.65
N ASN A 3 -11.66 18.08 -12.27
CA ASN A 3 -10.48 18.18 -13.12
C ASN A 3 -10.41 17.13 -14.25
N GLY A 4 -11.54 16.76 -14.86
CA GLY A 4 -11.58 15.79 -15.96
C GLY A 4 -11.28 14.34 -15.56
N ARG A 5 -11.28 14.01 -14.25
CA ARG A 5 -11.03 12.67 -13.72
C ARG A 5 -12.30 12.08 -13.12
N PHE A 6 -12.50 10.79 -13.37
CA PHE A 6 -13.61 10.03 -12.76
C PHE A 6 -13.18 9.54 -11.38
N ARG A 7 -13.56 10.27 -10.32
CA ARG A 7 -13.26 9.94 -8.93
C ARG A 7 -14.51 10.10 -8.05
N PRO A 8 -15.56 9.30 -8.26
CA PRO A 8 -16.84 9.47 -7.54
C PRO A 8 -16.70 9.24 -6.03
N PHE A 9 -15.72 8.46 -5.58
CA PHE A 9 -15.53 8.11 -4.17
C PHE A 9 -14.46 8.94 -3.45
N SER A 10 -13.75 9.84 -4.15
CA SER A 10 -12.71 10.65 -3.51
C SER A 10 -13.24 11.85 -2.72
N SER A 11 -14.44 12.30 -3.00
CA SER A 11 -14.98 13.55 -2.45
C SER A 11 -16.03 13.38 -1.35
N PRO A 12 -17.10 12.57 -1.48
CA PRO A 12 -18.17 12.59 -0.47
C PRO A 12 -17.78 11.92 0.85
N PRO A 13 -17.20 10.70 0.89
CA PRO A 13 -16.93 10.04 2.17
C PRO A 13 -15.73 10.64 2.89
N VAL A 14 -14.66 10.99 2.16
CA VAL A 14 -13.43 11.51 2.78
C VAL A 14 -13.62 12.96 3.23
N ARG A 15 -14.18 13.84 2.40
CA ARG A 15 -14.42 15.25 2.77
C ARG A 15 -15.58 15.42 3.74
N GLY A 16 -16.66 14.66 3.57
CA GLY A 16 -17.82 14.72 4.46
C GLY A 16 -17.45 14.29 5.87
N LEU A 17 -16.78 13.16 6.03
CA LEU A 17 -16.32 12.66 7.33
C LEU A 17 -15.22 13.54 7.93
N THR A 18 -14.29 14.03 7.12
CA THR A 18 -13.25 14.94 7.64
C THR A 18 -13.81 16.29 8.05
N SER A 19 -14.89 16.78 7.41
CA SER A 19 -15.53 18.03 7.81
C SER A 19 -16.13 17.98 9.22
N TRP A 20 -16.53 16.81 9.71
CA TRP A 20 -17.01 16.62 11.08
C TRP A 20 -15.93 16.81 12.13
N PHE A 21 -14.66 16.65 11.74
CA PHE A 21 -13.51 16.75 12.65
C PHE A 21 -12.67 18.03 12.41
N LEU A 22 -13.09 18.95 11.53
CA LEU A 22 -12.32 20.16 11.22
C LEU A 22 -12.07 21.07 12.44
N GLY A 23 -12.89 20.98 13.48
CA GLY A 23 -12.70 21.67 14.76
C GLY A 23 -12.05 20.83 15.85
N ASP A 24 -11.89 19.51 15.64
CA ASP A 24 -11.38 18.56 16.61
C ASP A 24 -10.15 17.82 16.07
N LEU A 25 -8.96 18.32 16.43
CA LEU A 25 -7.69 17.72 16.02
C LEU A 25 -7.50 16.28 16.56
N VAL A 26 -8.03 15.99 17.74
CA VAL A 26 -7.94 14.66 18.35
C VAL A 26 -8.83 13.68 17.60
N GLY A 27 -10.10 14.05 17.35
CA GLY A 27 -11.03 13.25 16.57
C GLY A 27 -10.51 12.99 15.16
N TYR A 28 -9.94 14.00 14.50
CA TYR A 28 -9.32 13.85 13.18
C TYR A 28 -8.16 12.85 13.17
N ARG A 29 -7.27 12.92 14.16
CA ARG A 29 -6.14 11.98 14.29
C ARG A 29 -6.64 10.55 14.55
N LEU A 30 -7.62 10.39 15.45
CA LEU A 30 -8.23 9.08 15.72
C LEU A 30 -8.90 8.48 14.48
N TYR A 31 -9.60 9.31 13.70
CA TYR A 31 -10.20 8.90 12.43
C TYR A 31 -9.15 8.35 11.44
N ILE A 32 -8.04 9.07 11.23
CA ILE A 32 -6.96 8.61 10.35
C ILE A 32 -6.29 7.34 10.89
N LEU A 33 -6.04 7.29 12.19
CA LEU A 33 -5.49 6.11 12.84
C LEU A 33 -6.39 4.89 12.66
N ALA A 34 -7.72 5.05 12.80
CA ALA A 34 -8.67 3.95 12.60
C ALA A 34 -8.57 3.35 11.19
N TRP A 35 -8.51 4.19 10.15
CA TRP A 35 -8.29 3.74 8.78
C TRP A 35 -6.95 3.02 8.61
N THR A 36 -5.87 3.60 9.14
CA THR A 36 -4.52 3.02 9.06
C THR A 36 -4.46 1.66 9.76
N TYR A 37 -5.06 1.55 10.96
CA TYR A 37 -5.12 0.27 11.67
C TYR A 37 -5.99 -0.76 10.94
N ALA A 38 -7.09 -0.36 10.32
CA ALA A 38 -7.90 -1.26 9.50
C ALA A 38 -7.06 -1.84 8.34
N ASP A 39 -6.29 -1.00 7.65
CA ASP A 39 -5.40 -1.44 6.58
C ASP A 39 -4.30 -2.39 7.09
N ILE A 40 -3.70 -2.10 8.25
CA ILE A 40 -2.69 -2.95 8.87
C ILE A 40 -3.29 -4.34 9.21
N VAL A 41 -4.45 -4.37 9.85
CA VAL A 41 -5.14 -5.62 10.23
C VAL A 41 -5.53 -6.43 9.00
N LEU A 42 -6.10 -5.78 7.98
CA LEU A 42 -6.48 -6.46 6.75
C LEU A 42 -5.28 -6.98 5.97
N THR A 43 -4.17 -6.23 5.92
CA THR A 43 -2.92 -6.69 5.30
C THR A 43 -2.38 -7.91 6.02
N ALA A 44 -2.29 -7.86 7.34
CA ALA A 44 -1.83 -8.98 8.16
C ALA A 44 -2.72 -10.21 7.99
N TRP A 45 -4.03 -10.02 7.96
CA TRP A 45 -4.99 -11.11 7.71
C TRP A 45 -4.81 -11.70 6.30
N LEU A 46 -4.68 -10.84 5.28
CA LEU A 46 -4.45 -11.25 3.90
C LEU A 46 -3.15 -12.06 3.76
N VAL A 47 -2.05 -11.60 4.37
CA VAL A 47 -0.76 -12.31 4.40
C VAL A 47 -0.90 -13.66 5.11
N GLY A 48 -1.53 -13.68 6.29
CA GLY A 48 -1.75 -14.90 7.05
C GLY A 48 -2.58 -15.93 6.29
N LYS A 49 -3.61 -15.47 5.56
CA LYS A 49 -4.45 -16.32 4.73
C LYS A 49 -3.73 -16.77 3.45
N ALA A 50 -3.06 -15.88 2.75
CA ALA A 50 -2.32 -16.17 1.51
C ALA A 50 -1.18 -17.17 1.74
N SER A 51 -0.46 -17.01 2.85
CA SER A 51 0.62 -17.92 3.25
C SER A 51 0.11 -19.21 3.93
N ARG A 52 -1.18 -19.31 4.22
CA ARG A 52 -1.79 -20.37 5.05
C ARG A 52 -1.11 -20.50 6.43
N ASN A 53 -0.59 -19.41 6.95
CA ASN A 53 0.14 -19.37 8.21
C ASN A 53 -0.30 -18.14 9.04
N LYS A 54 -1.19 -18.37 10.02
CA LYS A 54 -1.72 -17.30 10.89
C LYS A 54 -0.63 -16.59 11.69
N LYS A 55 0.41 -17.31 12.13
CA LYS A 55 1.53 -16.72 12.91
C LYS A 55 2.35 -15.73 12.04
N LEU A 56 2.48 -16.00 10.73
CA LEU A 56 3.08 -15.06 9.79
C LEU A 56 2.23 -13.78 9.66
N GLY A 57 0.91 -13.90 9.66
CA GLY A 57 0.00 -12.77 9.71
C GLY A 57 0.18 -11.95 10.99
N ILE A 58 0.32 -12.60 12.15
CA ILE A 58 0.59 -11.91 13.43
C ILE A 58 1.94 -11.20 13.40
N ALA A 59 2.99 -11.84 12.87
CA ALA A 59 4.29 -11.18 12.70
C ALA A 59 4.20 -9.95 11.79
N CYS A 60 3.41 -10.05 10.71
CA CYS A 60 3.12 -8.93 9.83
C CYS A 60 2.40 -7.79 10.57
N LEU A 61 1.38 -8.12 11.38
CA LEU A 61 0.64 -7.17 12.20
C LEU A 61 1.56 -6.37 13.16
N CYS A 62 2.49 -7.05 13.79
CA CYS A 62 3.46 -6.42 14.69
C CYS A 62 4.50 -5.58 13.93
N LEU A 63 4.94 -6.04 12.76
CA LEU A 63 6.02 -5.39 12.00
C LEU A 63 5.54 -4.13 11.26
N LEU A 64 4.33 -4.14 10.68
CA LEU A 64 3.84 -3.05 9.85
C LEU A 64 3.84 -1.68 10.55
N PRO A 65 3.37 -1.52 11.79
CA PRO A 65 3.40 -0.22 12.48
C PRO A 65 4.80 0.40 12.58
N MET A 66 5.84 -0.43 12.64
CA MET A 66 7.24 0.02 12.73
C MET A 66 7.79 0.56 11.41
N MET A 67 7.11 0.27 10.30
CA MET A 67 7.56 0.67 8.95
C MET A 67 7.04 2.05 8.55
N PHE A 68 6.13 2.66 9.31
CA PHE A 68 5.62 3.98 8.99
C PHE A 68 6.62 5.06 9.38
N SER A 69 6.97 5.89 8.40
CA SER A 69 7.74 7.12 8.62
C SER A 69 6.77 8.25 8.94
N VAL A 70 6.77 8.70 10.20
CA VAL A 70 5.93 9.83 10.64
C VAL A 70 6.81 11.07 10.78
N TRP A 71 6.57 12.06 9.92
CA TRP A 71 7.26 13.35 9.97
C TRP A 71 6.46 14.38 10.74
N GLN A 72 7.09 15.08 11.68
CA GLN A 72 6.43 16.11 12.48
C GLN A 72 6.24 17.44 11.73
N ASP A 73 7.11 17.74 10.77
CA ASP A 73 7.23 19.09 10.19
C ASP A 73 6.77 19.26 8.75
N SER A 74 6.20 18.25 8.10
CA SER A 74 5.87 18.38 6.71
C SER A 74 4.37 18.45 6.45
N THR A 75 3.95 19.50 5.79
CA THR A 75 2.65 19.61 5.12
C THR A 75 2.42 18.50 4.09
N GLY A 76 3.46 17.74 3.76
CA GLY A 76 3.46 16.61 2.82
C GLY A 76 3.33 15.22 3.45
N ASN A 77 3.17 15.09 4.78
CA ASN A 77 2.99 13.78 5.39
C ASN A 77 1.68 13.14 4.90
N SER A 78 1.81 12.11 4.06
CA SER A 78 0.68 11.43 3.44
C SER A 78 -0.27 10.78 4.43
N LEU A 79 0.20 10.48 5.66
CA LEU A 79 -0.62 9.90 6.72
C LEU A 79 -1.68 10.90 7.23
N TYR A 80 -1.36 12.19 7.29
CA TYR A 80 -2.24 13.21 7.89
C TYR A 80 -2.78 14.25 6.91
N SER A 81 -2.07 14.50 5.81
CA SER A 81 -2.37 15.65 4.95
C SER A 81 -3.55 15.46 3.99
N TYR A 82 -3.97 14.22 3.74
CA TYR A 82 -4.96 13.89 2.71
C TYR A 82 -6.25 13.25 3.25
N GLY A 83 -6.56 13.46 4.52
CA GLY A 83 -7.84 13.06 5.11
C GLY A 83 -8.21 11.59 4.90
N ALA A 84 -7.24 10.69 5.10
CA ALA A 84 -7.38 9.25 4.88
C ALA A 84 -7.64 8.82 3.42
N LEU A 85 -7.37 9.68 2.42
CA LEU A 85 -7.57 9.34 1.00
C LEU A 85 -6.80 8.08 0.60
N VAL A 86 -5.55 7.96 1.02
CA VAL A 86 -4.68 6.83 0.67
C VAL A 86 -5.15 5.57 1.35
N GLN A 87 -5.48 5.65 2.63
CA GLN A 87 -5.98 4.54 3.43
C GLN A 87 -7.34 4.05 2.89
N SER A 88 -8.27 4.97 2.59
CA SER A 88 -9.58 4.63 2.02
C SER A 88 -9.48 4.06 0.59
N THR A 89 -8.34 4.26 -0.09
CA THR A 89 -8.05 3.62 -1.38
C THR A 89 -7.48 2.21 -1.18
N LEU A 90 -6.61 2.01 -0.20
CA LEU A 90 -5.97 0.72 0.08
C LEU A 90 -6.97 -0.29 0.64
N LEU A 91 -7.86 0.12 1.54
CA LEU A 91 -8.81 -0.75 2.20
C LEU A 91 -9.67 -1.59 1.23
N PRO A 92 -10.35 -1.01 0.22
CA PRO A 92 -11.08 -1.81 -0.76
C PRO A 92 -10.18 -2.78 -1.53
N ALA A 93 -8.93 -2.42 -1.86
CA ALA A 93 -7.99 -3.33 -2.51
C ALA A 93 -7.67 -4.55 -1.62
N LEU A 94 -7.47 -4.34 -0.32
CA LEU A 94 -7.25 -5.43 0.64
C LEU A 94 -8.48 -6.34 0.77
N VAL A 95 -9.68 -5.74 0.81
CA VAL A 95 -10.95 -6.50 0.79
C VAL A 95 -11.08 -7.28 -0.52
N ALA A 96 -10.71 -6.70 -1.67
CA ALA A 96 -10.69 -7.40 -2.95
C ALA A 96 -9.75 -8.62 -2.90
N GLY A 97 -8.54 -8.46 -2.36
CA GLY A 97 -7.60 -9.56 -2.15
C GLY A 97 -8.19 -10.69 -1.29
N LEU A 98 -8.79 -10.36 -0.15
CA LEU A 98 -9.47 -11.35 0.71
C LEU A 98 -10.65 -12.03 0.00
N ALA A 99 -11.43 -11.29 -0.78
CA ALA A 99 -12.54 -11.82 -1.56
C ALA A 99 -12.07 -12.79 -2.64
N VAL A 100 -10.96 -12.49 -3.34
CA VAL A 100 -10.28 -13.38 -4.29
C VAL A 100 -9.92 -14.72 -3.62
N LEU A 101 -9.28 -14.68 -2.46
CA LEU A 101 -8.91 -15.89 -1.72
C LEU A 101 -10.16 -16.64 -1.22
N ARG A 102 -11.20 -15.92 -0.77
CA ARG A 102 -12.44 -16.54 -0.31
C ARG A 102 -13.22 -17.20 -1.44
N TRP A 103 -13.16 -16.60 -2.65
CA TRP A 103 -13.74 -17.23 -3.85
C TRP A 103 -13.09 -18.55 -4.16
N GLN A 104 -11.76 -18.64 -4.06
CA GLN A 104 -11.03 -19.90 -4.24
C GLN A 104 -11.47 -20.97 -3.25
N ASP A 105 -11.71 -20.59 -1.97
CA ASP A 105 -12.10 -21.54 -0.93
C ASP A 105 -13.53 -22.07 -1.11
N THR A 106 -14.45 -21.20 -1.55
CA THR A 106 -15.89 -21.48 -1.48
C THR A 106 -16.54 -21.73 -2.83
N GLY A 107 -15.89 -21.32 -3.93
CA GLY A 107 -16.46 -21.35 -5.28
C GLY A 107 -17.63 -20.37 -5.51
N HIS A 108 -18.06 -19.61 -4.48
CA HIS A 108 -19.24 -18.76 -4.59
C HIS A 108 -18.94 -17.49 -5.39
N LYS A 109 -19.62 -17.29 -6.52
CA LYS A 109 -19.48 -16.13 -7.45
C LYS A 109 -19.65 -14.78 -6.77
N ARG A 110 -20.41 -14.69 -5.66
CA ARG A 110 -20.57 -13.45 -4.87
C ARG A 110 -19.22 -12.82 -4.45
N TRP A 111 -18.23 -13.66 -4.16
CA TRP A 111 -16.89 -13.18 -3.77
C TRP A 111 -16.12 -12.62 -4.96
N ALA A 112 -16.30 -13.20 -6.15
CA ALA A 112 -15.73 -12.64 -7.39
C ALA A 112 -16.35 -11.26 -7.70
N VAL A 113 -17.68 -11.13 -7.57
CA VAL A 113 -18.38 -9.84 -7.74
C VAL A 113 -17.88 -8.81 -6.73
N LEU A 114 -17.74 -9.21 -5.45
CA LEU A 114 -17.20 -8.33 -4.42
C LEU A 114 -15.78 -7.88 -4.73
N ALA A 115 -14.91 -8.78 -5.21
CA ALA A 115 -13.54 -8.42 -5.59
C ALA A 115 -13.51 -7.38 -6.72
N GLY A 116 -14.33 -7.58 -7.76
CA GLY A 116 -14.47 -6.64 -8.87
C GLY A 116 -14.99 -5.27 -8.42
N TYR A 117 -16.05 -5.26 -7.60
CA TYR A 117 -16.61 -4.02 -7.06
C TYR A 117 -15.61 -3.26 -6.17
N CYS A 118 -14.91 -3.96 -5.28
CA CYS A 118 -13.92 -3.34 -4.42
C CYS A 118 -12.73 -2.76 -5.21
N MET A 119 -12.27 -3.43 -6.26
CA MET A 119 -11.24 -2.87 -7.14
C MET A 119 -11.76 -1.68 -7.95
N PHE A 120 -12.98 -1.74 -8.46
CA PHE A 120 -13.63 -0.59 -9.06
C PHE A 120 -13.66 0.61 -8.10
N GLN A 121 -14.14 0.41 -6.87
CA GLN A 121 -14.17 1.45 -5.84
C GLN A 121 -12.77 2.00 -5.54
N CYS A 122 -11.78 1.12 -5.37
CA CYS A 122 -10.39 1.48 -5.14
C CYS A 122 -9.86 2.43 -6.22
N CYS A 123 -9.92 2.02 -7.49
CA CYS A 123 -9.41 2.80 -8.62
C CYS A 123 -10.24 4.08 -8.87
N ALA A 124 -11.54 4.05 -8.57
CA ALA A 124 -12.43 5.20 -8.67
C ALA A 124 -12.32 6.17 -7.48
N THR A 125 -11.63 5.79 -6.40
CA THR A 125 -11.26 6.67 -5.30
C THR A 125 -10.02 7.47 -5.64
N PHE A 126 -8.95 6.80 -6.06
CA PHE A 126 -7.69 7.44 -6.41
C PHE A 126 -6.88 6.58 -7.38
N GLU A 127 -6.17 7.20 -8.35
CA GLU A 127 -5.46 6.50 -9.43
C GLU A 127 -4.37 5.54 -8.95
N ILE A 128 -3.84 5.74 -7.76
CA ILE A 128 -2.87 4.80 -7.16
C ILE A 128 -3.46 3.38 -7.04
N GLY A 129 -4.79 3.28 -6.96
CA GLY A 129 -5.51 2.02 -6.92
C GLY A 129 -5.18 1.07 -8.07
N PHE A 130 -4.87 1.60 -9.27
CA PHE A 130 -4.46 0.80 -10.43
C PHE A 130 -3.17 0.00 -10.21
N THR A 131 -2.36 0.34 -9.20
CA THR A 131 -1.14 -0.40 -8.91
C THR A 131 -1.37 -1.63 -8.02
N TYR A 132 -2.54 -1.73 -7.37
CA TYR A 132 -2.78 -2.77 -6.36
C TYR A 132 -3.14 -4.14 -6.94
N ILE A 133 -3.46 -4.21 -8.24
CA ILE A 133 -3.69 -5.49 -8.89
C ILE A 133 -2.45 -6.40 -8.85
N VAL A 134 -1.25 -5.81 -8.90
CA VAL A 134 0.01 -6.56 -8.90
C VAL A 134 0.25 -7.29 -7.57
N PRO A 135 0.20 -6.64 -6.39
CA PRO A 135 0.32 -7.33 -5.12
C PRO A 135 -0.85 -8.29 -4.85
N ILE A 136 -2.09 -7.99 -5.29
CA ILE A 136 -3.23 -8.92 -5.19
C ILE A 136 -2.92 -10.20 -5.97
N PHE A 137 -2.42 -10.09 -7.20
CA PHE A 137 -1.99 -11.23 -8.00
C PHE A 137 -0.86 -12.01 -7.32
N GLY A 138 0.15 -11.32 -6.78
CA GLY A 138 1.28 -11.94 -6.05
C GLY A 138 0.81 -12.75 -4.84
N LEU A 139 -0.11 -12.21 -4.04
CA LEU A 139 -0.68 -12.89 -2.88
C LEU A 139 -1.64 -14.03 -3.28
N ALA A 140 -2.40 -13.89 -4.37
CA ALA A 140 -3.18 -14.98 -4.94
C ALA A 140 -2.28 -16.12 -5.44
N TRP A 141 -1.14 -15.78 -6.04
CA TRP A 141 -0.14 -16.78 -6.46
C TRP A 141 0.50 -17.48 -5.25
N LEU A 142 0.83 -16.74 -4.21
CA LEU A 142 1.29 -17.31 -2.93
C LEU A 142 0.30 -18.33 -2.38
N TYR A 143 -1.00 -18.05 -2.51
CA TYR A 143 -2.07 -18.92 -2.03
C TYR A 143 -2.28 -20.18 -2.88
N THR A 144 -2.25 -20.05 -4.21
CA THR A 144 -2.59 -21.13 -5.16
C THR A 144 -1.39 -21.98 -5.59
N ASP A 145 -0.16 -21.52 -5.32
CA ASP A 145 1.11 -22.06 -5.81
C ASP A 145 1.28 -22.07 -7.33
N LYS A 146 0.24 -21.75 -8.12
CA LYS A 146 0.24 -21.74 -9.59
C LYS A 146 -0.14 -20.37 -10.12
N ALA A 147 0.74 -19.79 -10.95
CA ALA A 147 0.51 -18.46 -11.55
C ALA A 147 -0.76 -18.41 -12.40
N ARG A 148 -1.08 -19.49 -13.14
CA ARG A 148 -2.28 -19.58 -13.96
C ARG A 148 -3.57 -19.48 -13.12
N ASP A 149 -3.61 -20.17 -11.99
CA ASP A 149 -4.77 -20.14 -11.10
C ASP A 149 -4.90 -18.78 -10.41
N ALA A 150 -3.77 -18.19 -10.00
CA ALA A 150 -3.72 -16.83 -9.46
C ALA A 150 -4.23 -15.80 -10.47
N LEU A 151 -3.81 -15.89 -11.74
CA LEU A 151 -4.29 -15.01 -12.81
C LEU A 151 -5.80 -15.13 -12.99
N ARG A 152 -6.31 -16.37 -13.06
CA ARG A 152 -7.75 -16.63 -13.18
C ARG A 152 -8.54 -16.02 -12.01
N LEU A 153 -8.03 -16.16 -10.80
CA LEU A 153 -8.64 -15.59 -9.60
C LEU A 153 -8.60 -14.06 -9.56
N SER A 154 -7.60 -13.45 -10.17
CA SER A 154 -7.47 -11.99 -10.22
C SER A 154 -8.32 -11.33 -11.31
N ILE A 155 -8.91 -12.10 -12.26
CA ILE A 155 -9.73 -11.56 -13.35
C ILE A 155 -10.87 -10.65 -12.85
N PRO A 156 -11.67 -10.98 -11.82
CA PRO A 156 -12.73 -10.09 -11.37
C PRO A 156 -12.20 -8.74 -10.87
N ALA A 157 -11.09 -8.75 -10.14
CA ALA A 157 -10.44 -7.53 -9.68
C ALA A 157 -9.92 -6.70 -10.87
N LEU A 158 -9.28 -7.33 -11.84
CA LEU A 158 -8.83 -6.69 -13.08
C LEU A 158 -10.00 -6.11 -13.90
N LEU A 159 -11.14 -6.80 -13.95
CA LEU A 159 -12.34 -6.25 -14.61
C LEU A 159 -12.84 -4.98 -13.94
N GLY A 160 -12.85 -4.93 -12.57
CA GLY A 160 -13.20 -3.71 -11.84
C GLY A 160 -12.28 -2.54 -12.17
N GLU A 161 -10.98 -2.80 -12.30
CA GLU A 161 -9.97 -1.84 -12.74
C GLU A 161 -10.19 -1.37 -14.18
N CYS A 162 -10.43 -2.30 -15.11
CA CYS A 162 -10.71 -1.98 -16.51
C CYS A 162 -11.98 -1.13 -16.67
N VAL A 163 -13.03 -1.40 -15.90
CA VAL A 163 -14.25 -0.58 -15.90
C VAL A 163 -13.94 0.84 -15.46
N THR A 164 -13.15 1.02 -14.37
CA THR A 164 -12.73 2.36 -13.93
C THR A 164 -11.90 3.08 -14.98
N LEU A 165 -10.97 2.35 -15.63
CA LEU A 165 -10.16 2.92 -16.71
C LEU A 165 -11.03 3.38 -17.89
N ALA A 166 -12.02 2.58 -18.29
CA ALA A 166 -12.96 2.93 -19.34
C ALA A 166 -13.74 4.21 -19.00
N PHE A 167 -14.24 4.35 -17.76
CA PHE A 167 -14.89 5.58 -17.30
C PHE A 167 -13.94 6.79 -17.31
N ASN A 168 -12.70 6.62 -16.87
CA ASN A 168 -11.71 7.70 -16.90
C ASN A 168 -11.37 8.13 -18.33
N MET A 169 -11.22 7.17 -19.25
CA MET A 169 -10.97 7.47 -20.67
C MET A 169 -12.18 8.14 -21.33
N GLY A 170 -13.39 7.65 -21.06
CA GLY A 170 -14.62 8.27 -21.51
C GLY A 170 -14.78 9.71 -21.02
N ALA A 171 -14.50 9.96 -19.75
CA ALA A 171 -14.53 11.31 -19.17
C ALA A 171 -13.54 12.26 -19.83
N ARG A 172 -12.32 11.78 -20.13
CA ARG A 172 -11.30 12.56 -20.86
C ARG A 172 -11.72 12.84 -22.29
N LEU A 173 -12.22 11.83 -23.01
CA LEU A 173 -12.71 11.99 -24.37
C LEU A 173 -13.82 13.02 -24.44
N MET A 174 -14.82 12.94 -23.57
CA MET A 174 -15.91 13.93 -23.47
C MET A 174 -15.38 15.35 -23.23
N ASN A 175 -14.39 15.49 -22.35
CA ASN A 175 -13.80 16.80 -22.09
C ASN A 175 -13.00 17.35 -23.30
N THR A 176 -12.31 16.47 -24.02
CA THR A 176 -11.60 16.84 -25.27
C THR A 176 -12.58 17.27 -26.34
N LEU A 177 -13.72 16.56 -26.52
CA LEU A 177 -14.76 16.91 -27.47
C LEU A 177 -15.45 18.25 -27.12
N ARG A 178 -15.59 18.57 -25.84
CA ARG A 178 -16.06 19.89 -25.38
C ARG A 178 -15.04 20.99 -25.68
N ALA A 179 -13.76 20.73 -25.43
CA ALA A 179 -12.69 21.66 -25.73
C ALA A 179 -12.58 21.95 -27.23
N ALA A 180 -12.90 20.97 -28.09
CA ALA A 180 -12.98 21.10 -29.53
C ALA A 180 -14.29 21.75 -30.04
N GLY A 181 -15.22 22.12 -29.15
CA GLY A 181 -16.51 22.72 -29.52
C GLY A 181 -17.52 21.74 -30.15
N ILE A 182 -17.22 20.43 -30.13
CA ILE A 182 -18.10 19.41 -30.71
C ILE A 182 -19.26 19.07 -29.77
N LEU A 183 -19.03 19.16 -28.44
CA LEU A 183 -20.03 18.94 -27.42
C LEU A 183 -20.25 20.20 -26.59
N ALA A 184 -21.49 20.51 -26.29
CA ALA A 184 -21.86 21.60 -25.38
C ALA A 184 -21.43 21.29 -23.95
N GLY A 185 -21.03 22.32 -23.19
CA GLY A 185 -20.69 22.26 -21.77
C GLY A 185 -19.37 22.92 -21.42
N SER A 186 -19.15 23.16 -20.13
CA SER A 186 -17.91 23.75 -19.65
C SER A 186 -16.72 22.79 -19.79
N VAL A 187 -15.61 23.31 -20.27
CA VAL A 187 -14.33 22.59 -20.29
C VAL A 187 -13.75 22.64 -18.88
N SER A 188 -13.62 21.50 -18.22
CA SER A 188 -12.82 21.43 -17.01
C SER A 188 -11.35 21.47 -17.37
N GLN A 189 -10.57 22.36 -16.72
CA GLN A 189 -9.13 22.31 -16.87
C GLN A 189 -8.63 20.91 -16.46
N ILE A 190 -8.19 20.14 -17.45
CA ILE A 190 -7.50 18.90 -17.19
C ILE A 190 -6.10 19.33 -16.76
N GLU A 191 -5.77 19.15 -15.48
CA GLU A 191 -4.36 19.10 -15.12
C GLU A 191 -3.74 17.96 -15.92
N GLY A 192 -3.02 18.32 -16.99
CA GLY A 192 -2.51 17.39 -17.96
C GLY A 192 -1.56 16.41 -17.30
N ILE A 193 -1.95 15.15 -17.26
CA ILE A 193 -0.97 14.09 -17.21
C ILE A 193 -0.62 13.82 -18.67
N SER A 194 0.16 14.71 -19.29
CA SER A 194 1.00 14.31 -20.40
C SER A 194 2.16 13.55 -19.77
N PRO A 195 2.30 12.23 -19.97
CA PRO A 195 3.46 11.54 -19.44
C PRO A 195 4.72 12.16 -20.06
N ASN A 196 5.65 12.54 -19.21
CA ASN A 196 6.97 12.91 -19.68
C ASN A 196 7.80 11.64 -19.78
N PHE A 197 8.28 11.32 -20.98
CA PHE A 197 9.11 10.14 -21.23
C PHE A 197 10.62 10.43 -21.10
N ASP A 198 11.00 11.48 -20.37
CA ASP A 198 12.39 11.66 -19.95
C ASP A 198 12.78 10.56 -18.96
N LEU A 199 13.38 9.50 -19.45
CA LEU A 199 13.72 8.30 -18.67
C LEU A 199 14.61 8.62 -17.44
N PRO A 200 15.68 9.46 -17.55
CA PRO A 200 16.45 9.89 -16.38
C PRO A 200 15.61 10.59 -15.32
N ALA A 201 14.71 11.48 -15.70
CA ALA A 201 13.83 12.20 -14.77
C ALA A 201 12.83 11.22 -14.10
N ILE A 202 12.26 10.29 -14.88
CA ILE A 202 11.38 9.23 -14.37
C ILE A 202 12.10 8.38 -13.33
N LEU A 203 13.27 7.83 -13.67
CA LEU A 203 14.03 6.95 -12.78
C LEU A 203 14.48 7.67 -11.50
N ARG A 204 14.91 8.92 -11.62
CA ARG A 204 15.29 9.75 -10.48
C ARG A 204 14.10 9.96 -9.54
N THR A 205 12.97 10.41 -10.06
CA THR A 205 11.76 10.69 -9.27
C THR A 205 11.20 9.41 -8.64
N TRP A 206 11.20 8.30 -9.40
CA TRP A 206 10.82 6.98 -8.92
C TRP A 206 11.72 6.52 -7.75
N ALA A 207 13.04 6.63 -7.88
CA ALA A 207 13.97 6.25 -6.82
C ALA A 207 13.81 7.13 -5.57
N MET A 208 13.64 8.46 -5.74
CA MET A 208 13.36 9.39 -4.65
C MET A 208 12.08 9.01 -3.91
N GLN A 209 11.00 8.74 -4.65
CA GLN A 209 9.71 8.34 -4.07
C GLN A 209 9.82 7.02 -3.32
N MET A 210 10.44 5.98 -3.92
CA MET A 210 10.66 4.70 -3.25
C MET A 210 11.49 4.86 -1.97
N SER A 211 12.52 5.71 -1.98
CA SER A 211 13.37 5.92 -0.80
C SER A 211 12.57 6.46 0.38
N ALA A 212 11.59 7.30 0.12
CA ALA A 212 10.73 7.89 1.14
C ALA A 212 9.82 6.86 1.85
N GLY A 213 9.54 5.72 1.23
CA GLY A 213 8.80 4.61 1.85
C GLY A 213 9.56 3.90 2.98
N PHE A 214 10.88 4.07 3.07
CA PHE A 214 11.68 3.41 4.11
C PHE A 214 11.66 4.20 5.42
N PRO A 215 11.45 3.54 6.57
CA PRO A 215 11.27 4.21 7.88
C PRO A 215 12.50 5.00 8.34
N LEU A 216 13.71 4.59 7.93
CA LEU A 216 14.96 5.25 8.31
C LEU A 216 15.38 6.34 7.32
N ASN A 217 14.67 6.52 6.23
CA ASN A 217 15.03 7.49 5.19
C ASN A 217 15.16 8.90 5.73
N ALA A 218 14.24 9.29 6.56
CA ALA A 218 14.22 10.56 7.24
C ALA A 218 15.48 10.82 8.11
N MET A 219 16.01 9.77 8.74
CA MET A 219 17.24 9.84 9.53
C MET A 219 18.49 9.91 8.65
N LEU A 220 18.50 9.16 7.54
CA LEU A 220 19.67 9.04 6.66
C LEU A 220 19.87 10.30 5.79
N PHE A 221 18.81 10.86 5.27
CA PHE A 221 18.85 12.00 4.34
C PHE A 221 18.32 13.30 4.94
N GLY A 222 17.67 13.25 6.09
CA GLY A 222 17.14 14.41 6.80
C GLY A 222 18.13 14.98 7.79
N LYS A 223 18.12 16.30 7.95
CA LYS A 223 18.67 16.94 9.16
C LYS A 223 17.68 16.75 10.31
N MET A 224 17.27 15.51 10.57
CA MET A 224 16.45 15.28 11.74
C MET A 224 17.26 15.63 12.98
N ARG A 225 16.84 16.69 13.65
CA ARG A 225 17.12 16.76 15.07
C ARG A 225 16.28 15.62 15.67
N PRO A 226 16.91 14.64 16.35
CA PRO A 226 16.13 13.64 17.05
C PRO A 226 15.16 14.39 17.96
N GLY A 227 13.87 14.25 17.68
CA GLY A 227 12.83 14.77 18.58
C GLY A 227 13.06 14.16 19.96
N LYS A 228 12.48 14.73 21.00
CA LYS A 228 12.56 14.12 22.33
C LYS A 228 11.99 12.71 22.23
N ILE A 229 12.86 11.71 22.27
CA ILE A 229 12.47 10.31 22.38
C ILE A 229 12.10 10.11 23.86
N TYR A 230 10.83 9.85 24.11
CA TYR A 230 10.38 9.54 25.45
C TYR A 230 10.67 8.07 25.79
N PRO A 231 10.94 7.73 27.06
CA PRO A 231 11.13 6.33 27.47
C PRO A 231 9.98 5.42 27.06
N VAL A 232 8.75 5.94 27.04
CA VAL A 232 7.56 5.21 26.57
C VAL A 232 7.66 4.82 25.09
N ASP A 233 8.24 5.67 24.24
CA ASP A 233 8.40 5.37 22.80
C ASP A 233 9.37 4.20 22.60
N VAL A 234 10.48 4.21 23.36
CA VAL A 234 11.46 3.11 23.35
C VAL A 234 10.81 1.82 23.84
N LEU A 235 10.08 1.88 24.97
CA LEU A 235 9.39 0.72 25.54
C LEU A 235 8.38 0.13 24.53
N CYS A 236 7.54 0.96 23.93
CA CYS A 236 6.58 0.53 22.90
C CYS A 236 7.30 -0.11 21.71
N GLY A 237 8.37 0.51 21.23
CA GLY A 237 9.18 -0.02 20.13
C GLY A 237 9.76 -1.41 20.46
N VAL A 238 10.33 -1.57 21.65
CA VAL A 238 10.89 -2.86 22.12
C VAL A 238 9.79 -3.91 22.28
N MET A 239 8.63 -3.55 22.83
CA MET A 239 7.51 -4.48 22.99
C MET A 239 7.00 -4.97 21.63
N VAL A 240 6.82 -4.09 20.66
CA VAL A 240 6.34 -4.44 19.30
C VAL A 240 7.39 -5.27 18.56
N ALA A 241 8.67 -4.90 18.64
CA ALA A 241 9.76 -5.68 18.08
C ALA A 241 9.85 -7.07 18.72
N GLY A 242 9.76 -7.14 20.05
CA GLY A 242 9.71 -8.40 20.80
C GLY A 242 8.53 -9.30 20.37
N ALA A 243 7.33 -8.72 20.21
CA ALA A 243 6.15 -9.44 19.75
C ALA A 243 6.33 -9.97 18.31
N ALA A 244 6.92 -9.17 17.41
CA ALA A 244 7.22 -9.62 16.05
C ALA A 244 8.22 -10.78 16.03
N VAL A 245 9.30 -10.68 16.81
CA VAL A 245 10.31 -11.75 16.95
C VAL A 245 9.68 -13.00 17.57
N ALA A 246 8.88 -12.87 18.63
CA ALA A 246 8.19 -14.01 19.26
C ALA A 246 7.23 -14.69 18.29
N ALA A 247 6.43 -13.92 17.51
CA ALA A 247 5.54 -14.47 16.50
C ALA A 247 6.30 -15.22 15.41
N LEU A 248 7.46 -14.70 14.98
CA LEU A 248 8.32 -15.35 13.99
C LEU A 248 9.00 -16.59 14.56
N ALA A 249 9.49 -16.54 15.81
CA ALA A 249 10.09 -17.70 16.50
C ALA A 249 9.08 -18.83 16.73
N ALA A 250 7.82 -18.48 16.95
CA ALA A 250 6.72 -19.42 17.12
C ALA A 250 6.21 -20.05 15.80
N LEU A 251 6.84 -19.76 14.65
CA LEU A 251 6.47 -20.37 13.37
C LEU A 251 6.82 -21.88 13.37
N ASP A 252 5.81 -22.72 13.34
CA ASP A 252 6.00 -24.19 13.30
C ASP A 252 6.60 -24.61 11.94
N LYS A 253 6.26 -23.88 10.88
CA LYS A 253 6.72 -24.14 9.52
C LYS A 253 7.03 -22.81 8.82
N LEU A 254 8.28 -22.64 8.44
CA LEU A 254 8.70 -21.46 7.64
C LEU A 254 8.15 -21.57 6.22
N PRO A 255 7.66 -20.46 5.64
CA PRO A 255 7.28 -20.39 4.23
C PRO A 255 8.41 -20.92 3.34
N ASN A 256 8.10 -21.67 2.28
CA ASN A 256 9.12 -22.17 1.37
C ASN A 256 9.80 -21.02 0.59
N LYS A 257 10.92 -21.29 -0.13
CA LYS A 257 11.69 -20.27 -0.85
C LYS A 257 10.81 -19.51 -1.84
N LYS A 258 9.95 -20.22 -2.58
CA LYS A 258 9.04 -19.62 -3.56
C LYS A 258 8.01 -18.71 -2.88
N GLN A 259 7.39 -19.18 -1.80
CA GLN A 259 6.43 -18.39 -1.04
C GLN A 259 7.06 -17.12 -0.48
N ASN A 260 8.28 -17.24 0.05
CA ASN A 260 9.02 -16.09 0.57
C ASN A 260 9.38 -15.10 -0.53
N LEU A 261 9.80 -15.58 -1.70
CA LEU A 261 10.06 -14.73 -2.87
C LEU A 261 8.78 -14.01 -3.32
N LEU A 262 7.64 -14.69 -3.39
CA LEU A 262 6.36 -14.08 -3.77
C LEU A 262 5.91 -13.01 -2.77
N LEU A 263 6.12 -13.23 -1.47
CA LEU A 263 5.88 -12.23 -0.44
C LEU A 263 6.76 -11.00 -0.63
N PHE A 264 8.06 -11.21 -0.87
CA PHE A 264 9.02 -10.14 -1.17
C PHE A 264 8.63 -9.35 -2.43
N LEU A 265 8.30 -10.04 -3.52
CA LEU A 265 7.90 -9.41 -4.78
C LEU A 265 6.58 -8.66 -4.66
N SER A 266 5.62 -9.15 -3.87
CA SER A 266 4.39 -8.43 -3.58
C SER A 266 4.67 -7.13 -2.81
N GLY A 267 5.59 -7.17 -1.84
CA GLY A 267 6.05 -5.98 -1.13
C GLY A 267 6.77 -5.00 -2.05
N LEU A 268 7.66 -5.50 -2.89
CA LEU A 268 8.36 -4.69 -3.89
C LEU A 268 7.39 -4.03 -4.88
N ALA A 269 6.35 -4.73 -5.30
CA ALA A 269 5.31 -4.16 -6.16
C ALA A 269 4.53 -3.04 -5.45
N MET A 270 4.18 -3.21 -4.16
CA MET A 270 3.54 -2.16 -3.36
C MET A 270 4.44 -0.94 -3.14
N LEU A 271 5.75 -1.13 -3.07
CA LEU A 271 6.72 -0.04 -2.97
C LEU A 271 6.93 0.66 -4.31
N SER A 272 7.16 -0.10 -5.38
CA SER A 272 7.68 0.44 -6.64
C SER A 272 6.61 0.91 -7.62
N ALA A 273 5.46 0.24 -7.70
CA ALA A 273 4.45 0.57 -8.69
C ALA A 273 3.74 1.91 -8.43
N PRO A 274 3.34 2.26 -7.18
CA PRO A 274 2.86 3.60 -6.86
C PRO A 274 3.91 4.68 -7.10
N ALA A 275 5.17 4.42 -6.72
CA ALA A 275 6.29 5.34 -6.95
C ALA A 275 6.50 5.60 -8.45
N LEU A 276 6.33 4.59 -9.31
CA LEU A 276 6.45 4.73 -10.75
C LEU A 276 5.38 5.66 -11.32
N LEU A 277 4.13 5.59 -10.83
CA LEU A 277 3.08 6.53 -11.24
C LEU A 277 3.46 7.98 -10.94
N ILE A 278 4.10 8.23 -9.79
CA ILE A 278 4.63 9.56 -9.45
C ILE A 278 5.77 9.93 -10.40
N GLY A 279 6.68 8.99 -10.67
CA GLY A 279 7.80 9.19 -11.61
C GLY A 279 7.37 9.55 -13.02
N LEU A 280 6.25 9.00 -13.50
CA LEU A 280 5.70 9.28 -14.84
C LEU A 280 5.06 10.69 -14.96
N SER A 281 4.80 11.37 -13.85
CA SER A 281 4.12 12.66 -13.86
C SER A 281 5.12 13.82 -13.92
N PRO A 282 5.08 14.70 -14.97
CA PRO A 282 5.98 15.85 -15.12
C PRO A 282 5.96 16.80 -13.92
N LYS A 283 4.80 16.89 -13.25
CA LYS A 283 4.63 17.73 -12.06
C LYS A 283 5.62 17.35 -10.96
N TYR A 284 5.81 16.03 -10.73
CA TYR A 284 6.64 15.52 -9.64
C TYR A 284 8.11 15.39 -10.01
N GLN A 285 8.45 15.52 -11.29
CA GLN A 285 9.83 15.58 -11.77
C GLN A 285 10.48 16.94 -11.52
N GLN A 286 9.66 17.96 -11.20
CA GLN A 286 10.16 19.31 -10.92
C GLN A 286 10.93 19.35 -9.59
N PRO A 287 12.00 20.18 -9.51
CA PRO A 287 12.75 20.35 -8.27
C PRO A 287 11.85 20.77 -7.10
N GLY A 288 12.03 20.13 -5.94
CA GLY A 288 11.30 20.45 -4.72
C GLY A 288 9.91 19.79 -4.57
N GLN A 289 9.42 19.07 -5.58
CA GLN A 289 8.13 18.34 -5.47
C GLN A 289 8.28 16.99 -4.79
N VAL A 290 9.35 16.26 -5.12
CA VAL A 290 9.77 15.01 -4.48
C VAL A 290 11.27 15.11 -4.25
N ASP A 291 11.75 14.74 -3.10
CA ASP A 291 13.17 14.65 -2.77
C ASP A 291 13.51 13.34 -2.06
N TRP A 292 14.79 13.10 -1.79
CA TRP A 292 15.25 11.88 -1.11
C TRP A 292 14.71 11.71 0.32
N ARG A 293 14.16 12.76 0.92
CA ARG A 293 13.65 12.79 2.29
C ARG A 293 12.14 12.64 2.35
N HIS A 294 11.47 13.31 1.40
CA HIS A 294 10.04 13.48 1.40
C HIS A 294 9.45 12.84 0.15
N GLY A 295 8.73 11.75 0.36
CA GLY A 295 7.83 11.22 -0.64
C GLY A 295 6.56 12.05 -0.77
N TYR A 296 5.75 11.65 -1.71
CA TYR A 296 4.43 12.20 -1.94
C TYR A 296 3.34 11.22 -1.46
N ILE A 297 2.11 11.45 -1.83
CA ILE A 297 0.90 10.70 -1.43
C ILE A 297 1.09 9.16 -1.27
N PRO A 298 1.80 8.43 -2.16
CA PRO A 298 1.97 6.98 -2.03
C PRO A 298 2.75 6.49 -0.82
N GLN A 299 3.53 7.35 -0.16
CA GLN A 299 4.47 6.95 0.92
C GLN A 299 3.83 6.02 1.96
N THR A 300 2.57 6.26 2.33
CA THR A 300 1.86 5.40 3.29
C THR A 300 1.75 3.96 2.77
N VAL A 301 1.39 3.77 1.49
CA VAL A 301 1.28 2.43 0.87
C VAL A 301 2.65 1.80 0.67
N GLU A 302 3.63 2.60 0.30
CA GLU A 302 5.02 2.17 0.14
C GLU A 302 5.58 1.59 1.44
N SER A 303 5.19 2.16 2.60
CA SER A 303 5.55 1.61 3.92
C SER A 303 4.99 0.20 4.15
N PHE A 304 3.77 -0.11 3.66
CA PHE A 304 3.26 -1.49 3.66
C PHE A 304 4.14 -2.41 2.79
N GLY A 305 4.57 -1.93 1.62
CA GLY A 305 5.48 -2.65 0.74
C GLY A 305 6.80 -2.98 1.43
N VAL A 306 7.42 -1.98 2.09
CA VAL A 306 8.64 -2.17 2.88
C VAL A 306 8.41 -3.17 4.02
N GLY A 307 7.27 -3.13 4.70
CA GLY A 307 6.92 -4.08 5.75
C GLY A 307 6.84 -5.52 5.26
N LEU A 308 6.23 -5.77 4.09
CA LEU A 308 6.18 -7.10 3.48
C LEU A 308 7.58 -7.59 3.06
N MET A 309 8.41 -6.71 2.49
CA MET A 309 9.80 -7.04 2.14
C MET A 309 10.61 -7.37 3.40
N ALA A 310 10.50 -6.57 4.46
CA ALA A 310 11.18 -6.80 5.72
C ALA A 310 10.75 -8.13 6.35
N LEU A 311 9.45 -8.45 6.32
CA LEU A 311 8.94 -9.75 6.79
C LEU A 311 9.56 -10.91 6.00
N ALA A 312 9.64 -10.79 4.68
CA ALA A 312 10.25 -11.82 3.83
C ALA A 312 11.76 -11.98 4.12
N VAL A 313 12.49 -10.88 4.33
CA VAL A 313 13.91 -10.89 4.72
C VAL A 313 14.09 -11.55 6.09
N LEU A 314 13.27 -11.22 7.08
CA LEU A 314 13.33 -11.84 8.41
C LEU A 314 13.06 -13.35 8.34
N VAL A 315 12.08 -13.80 7.55
CA VAL A 315 11.84 -15.23 7.30
C VAL A 315 13.06 -15.91 6.65
N MET A 316 13.74 -15.23 5.72
CA MET A 316 14.95 -15.73 5.09
C MET A 316 16.10 -15.87 6.09
N LEU A 317 16.31 -14.86 6.93
CA LEU A 317 17.32 -14.87 7.99
C LEU A 317 17.05 -15.99 9.02
N LEU A 318 15.81 -16.16 9.43
CA LEU A 318 15.43 -17.28 10.31
C LEU A 318 15.72 -18.62 9.67
N ARG A 319 15.37 -18.80 8.40
CA ARG A 319 15.68 -20.04 7.67
C ARG A 319 17.17 -20.31 7.61
N TRP A 320 17.97 -19.26 7.37
CA TRP A 320 19.42 -19.36 7.37
C TRP A 320 19.95 -19.75 8.76
N ALA A 321 19.44 -19.12 9.82
CA ALA A 321 19.81 -19.42 11.19
C ALA A 321 19.44 -20.85 11.62
N HIS A 322 18.27 -21.34 11.20
CA HIS A 322 17.83 -22.71 11.47
C HIS A 322 18.76 -23.78 10.86
N GLY A 323 19.48 -23.45 9.79
CA GLY A 323 20.49 -24.33 9.19
C GLY A 323 21.84 -24.36 9.91
N LYS A 324 22.02 -23.58 10.98
CA LYS A 324 23.29 -23.50 11.73
C LYS A 324 23.25 -24.31 13.02
N SER A 325 24.37 -24.95 13.35
CA SER A 325 24.48 -25.83 14.54
C SER A 325 24.23 -25.13 15.88
N TRP A 326 24.47 -23.81 15.96
CA TRP A 326 24.24 -23.02 17.16
C TRP A 326 22.75 -22.66 17.41
N TRP A 327 21.87 -22.82 16.43
CA TRP A 327 20.45 -22.45 16.56
C TRP A 327 19.65 -23.33 17.54
N PRO A 328 19.86 -24.66 17.67
CA PRO A 328 19.13 -25.46 18.64
C PRO A 328 19.26 -24.98 20.08
N GLY A 329 20.43 -24.42 20.45
CA GLY A 329 20.64 -23.80 21.76
C GLY A 329 19.88 -22.49 21.98
N GLY A 330 19.63 -21.72 20.92
CA GLY A 330 18.88 -20.47 20.97
C GLY A 330 17.37 -20.66 21.17
N ARG A 331 16.81 -21.82 20.77
CA ARG A 331 15.41 -22.14 21.06
C ARG A 331 15.11 -22.29 22.54
N ALA A 332 16.06 -22.81 23.32
CA ALA A 332 15.93 -23.01 24.76
C ALA A 332 15.85 -21.68 25.54
N VAL A 333 16.28 -20.56 24.95
CA VAL A 333 16.27 -19.24 25.60
C VAL A 333 14.98 -18.46 25.28
N LEU A 334 14.20 -18.89 24.28
CA LEU A 334 12.96 -18.23 23.85
C LEU A 334 11.68 -18.95 24.33
N TYR A 335 11.82 -20.06 25.02
CA TYR A 335 10.78 -20.77 25.76
C TYR A 335 11.08 -20.67 27.28
#